data_1811e469a0ca18862530517af7ef3d05
#
_entry.id   1811e469a0ca18862530517af7ef3d05
#
_cell.length_a   1.000
_cell.length_b   1.000
_cell.length_c   1.000
_cell.angle_alpha   90.00
_cell.angle_beta   90.00
_cell.angle_gamma   90.00
#
_symmetry.space_group_name_H-M   'P 1'
#
loop_
_entity.id
_entity.type
_entity.pdbx_description
1 polymer ?
#
loop_
_entity_poly.entity_id
_entity_poly.type
_entity_poly.pdbx_seq_one_letter_code
_entity_poly.pdbx_strand_id
1 'polypeptide(L)'
;MKPSEVVLSVILALALLAAPVPSDAQQPGKVYRIGWLFSSRPESDSRVCWRKLSPFRQAWTEAMRERGYIEGQNLAIECRYTEGRSERAQPFAAELVTLRVDLIIANNTNQVQAAKAATSTIPIVMWGVIDPVRRGLVASLARPGANVTGLTDDAGLGILGKYLQLLKETVPTASRIASLHPPPSVPGEPTSTDWQRLLEAEARTLGVALQPYRLQGPEDLEGVFAAMTKARAEAVLLVPSPFFGLHKPRIIGLAAQYRLPAMYPDRDDAVAGGLMAYAPDELATARRLVAYVDRILKGAKPGELPVEQPTEFKLILNFKTAKAL
;
A
#
# COMPACT_ATOMS: atom_id res chain seq x y z
N MET A 1 54.58 42.43 42.85
CA MET A 1 53.48 42.70 41.91
C MET A 1 52.78 43.95 42.31
N LYS A 2 52.71 44.94 41.45
CA LYS A 2 52.03 46.24 41.74
C LYS A 2 50.52 45.95 41.85
N PRO A 3 49.80 46.60 42.79
CA PRO A 3 48.36 46.39 42.99
C PRO A 3 47.52 46.59 41.74
N SER A 4 48.00 47.45 40.80
CA SER A 4 47.36 47.67 39.51
C SER A 4 47.32 46.48 38.54
N GLU A 5 48.31 45.56 38.62
CA GLU A 5 48.38 44.38 37.74
C GLU A 5 47.45 43.31 38.21
N VAL A 6 47.21 43.14 39.49
CA VAL A 6 46.25 42.17 40.06
C VAL A 6 44.81 42.56 39.74
N VAL A 7 44.47 43.85 39.82
CA VAL A 7 43.15 44.40 39.52
C VAL A 7 42.83 44.27 38.03
N LEU A 8 43.81 44.44 37.13
CA LEU A 8 43.63 44.30 35.70
C LEU A 8 43.42 42.89 35.33
N SER A 9 44.12 41.91 35.95
CA SER A 9 43.99 40.46 35.71
C SER A 9 42.62 39.94 36.20
N VAL A 10 42.10 40.45 37.31
CA VAL A 10 40.77 40.06 37.83
C VAL A 10 39.64 40.61 36.96
N ILE A 11 39.78 41.84 36.44
CA ILE A 11 38.77 42.40 35.51
C ILE A 11 38.78 41.66 34.18
N LEU A 12 39.94 41.25 33.66
CA LEU A 12 40.05 40.46 32.42
C LEU A 12 39.46 39.07 32.59
N ALA A 13 39.66 38.43 33.74
CA ALA A 13 39.08 37.11 34.06
C ALA A 13 37.56 37.16 34.22
N LEU A 14 37.02 38.23 34.82
CA LEU A 14 35.58 38.44 34.94
C LEU A 14 34.91 38.78 33.58
N ALA A 15 35.62 39.50 32.70
CA ALA A 15 35.12 39.79 31.35
C ALA A 15 35.06 38.54 30.45
N LEU A 16 35.96 37.56 30.64
CA LEU A 16 35.93 36.27 29.94
C LEU A 16 34.84 35.31 30.44
N LEU A 17 34.41 35.47 31.71
CA LEU A 17 33.27 34.71 32.27
C LEU A 17 31.90 35.28 31.88
N ALA A 18 31.87 36.58 31.44
CA ALA A 18 30.64 37.24 30.99
C ALA A 18 30.45 37.22 29.47
N ALA A 19 31.33 36.55 28.70
CA ALA A 19 31.11 36.34 27.30
C ALA A 19 29.81 35.53 27.12
N PRO A 20 28.79 36.01 26.38
CA PRO A 20 27.61 35.22 26.11
C PRO A 20 28.09 33.99 25.36
N VAL A 21 27.98 32.81 25.97
CA VAL A 21 28.05 31.54 25.25
C VAL A 21 27.05 31.70 24.12
N PRO A 22 27.45 31.60 22.83
CA PRO A 22 26.47 31.50 21.78
C PRO A 22 25.65 30.29 22.16
N SER A 23 24.43 30.50 22.68
CA SER A 23 23.45 29.46 22.66
C SER A 23 23.27 29.20 21.16
N ASP A 24 23.79 28.09 20.66
CA ASP A 24 23.26 27.49 19.47
C ASP A 24 21.76 27.26 19.74
N ALA A 25 20.99 28.33 19.58
CA ALA A 25 19.58 28.22 19.32
C ALA A 25 19.54 27.44 18.01
N GLN A 26 19.46 26.11 18.12
CA GLN A 26 19.16 25.25 17.01
C GLN A 26 18.02 25.92 16.27
N GLN A 27 18.32 26.49 15.08
CA GLN A 27 17.26 26.91 14.18
C GLN A 27 16.26 25.76 14.17
N PRO A 28 14.97 26.00 14.45
CA PRO A 28 14.00 24.93 14.47
C PRO A 28 14.14 24.20 13.15
N GLY A 29 14.65 22.97 13.22
CA GLY A 29 14.93 22.15 12.06
C GLY A 29 13.65 22.08 11.22
N LYS A 30 13.78 22.07 9.91
CA LYS A 30 12.62 21.97 9.01
C LYS A 30 11.72 20.82 9.48
N VAL A 31 10.45 21.12 9.76
CA VAL A 31 9.43 20.11 10.02
C VAL A 31 8.85 19.70 8.67
N TYR A 32 9.15 18.49 8.23
CA TYR A 32 8.58 17.92 7.02
C TYR A 32 7.12 17.54 7.26
N ARG A 33 6.26 17.81 6.27
CA ARG A 33 4.84 17.47 6.32
C ARG A 33 4.50 16.49 5.21
N ILE A 34 4.04 15.30 5.57
CA ILE A 34 3.63 14.26 4.62
C ILE A 34 2.11 14.15 4.64
N GLY A 35 1.49 14.33 3.48
CA GLY A 35 0.08 14.01 3.27
C GLY A 35 -0.08 12.53 2.97
N TRP A 36 -1.05 11.86 3.60
CA TRP A 36 -1.36 10.47 3.29
C TRP A 36 -2.83 10.31 2.95
N LEU A 37 -3.10 9.91 1.72
CA LEU A 37 -4.46 9.73 1.19
C LEU A 37 -4.77 8.23 1.08
N PHE A 38 -5.64 7.75 1.98
CA PHE A 38 -6.02 6.35 2.10
C PHE A 38 -7.38 6.05 1.47
N SER A 39 -7.53 4.82 0.92
CA SER A 39 -8.82 4.29 0.50
C SER A 39 -9.61 3.66 1.66
N SER A 40 -8.91 3.13 2.66
CA SER A 40 -9.50 2.40 3.78
C SER A 40 -10.26 3.31 4.75
N ARG A 41 -10.98 2.68 5.69
CA ARG A 41 -11.57 3.36 6.83
C ARG A 41 -10.54 3.43 7.97
N PRO A 42 -10.47 4.53 8.74
CA PRO A 42 -9.67 4.54 9.96
C PRO A 42 -10.23 3.53 10.95
N GLU A 43 -9.36 2.77 11.62
CA GLU A 43 -9.77 1.76 12.62
C GLU A 43 -10.39 2.37 13.89
N SER A 44 -10.33 3.69 14.05
CA SER A 44 -10.94 4.45 15.16
C SER A 44 -10.90 5.95 14.88
N ASP A 45 -11.52 6.78 15.75
CA ASP A 45 -11.69 8.23 15.66
C ASP A 45 -10.49 8.96 15.03
N SER A 46 -10.78 9.71 13.98
CA SER A 46 -9.94 10.10 12.82
C SER A 46 -8.84 11.13 13.05
N ARG A 47 -8.52 11.50 14.29
CA ARG A 47 -7.53 12.57 14.56
C ARG A 47 -6.09 12.12 14.62
N VAL A 48 -5.85 10.82 14.66
CA VAL A 48 -4.50 10.23 14.70
C VAL A 48 -4.38 9.27 13.53
N CYS A 49 -3.45 9.58 12.62
CA CYS A 49 -3.05 8.63 11.59
C CYS A 49 -2.65 7.32 12.28
N TRP A 50 -3.35 6.22 12.01
CA TRP A 50 -2.96 4.88 12.49
C TRP A 50 -2.96 4.68 14.02
N ARG A 51 -4.11 4.51 14.60
CA ARG A 51 -4.22 4.23 16.04
C ARG A 51 -3.75 2.84 16.45
N LYS A 52 -3.73 1.88 15.53
CA LYS A 52 -3.26 0.51 15.75
C LYS A 52 -1.92 0.29 15.06
N LEU A 53 -0.95 -0.24 15.79
CA LEU A 53 0.37 -0.61 15.27
C LEU A 53 0.24 -1.85 14.38
N SER A 54 -0.10 -1.67 13.09
CA SER A 54 0.04 -2.74 12.11
C SER A 54 1.55 -3.01 11.87
N PRO A 55 1.92 -4.21 11.44
CA PRO A 55 3.31 -4.52 11.08
C PRO A 55 3.89 -3.55 10.04
N PHE A 56 3.09 -3.16 9.06
CA PHE A 56 3.46 -2.14 8.07
C PHE A 56 3.82 -0.82 8.73
N ARG A 57 2.97 -0.31 9.65
CA ARG A 57 3.23 0.95 10.33
C ARG A 57 4.47 0.90 11.22
N GLN A 58 4.67 -0.21 11.93
CA GLN A 58 5.89 -0.38 12.73
C GLN A 58 7.12 -0.26 11.86
N ALA A 59 7.17 -1.01 10.76
CA ALA A 59 8.28 -0.98 9.81
C ALA A 59 8.46 0.41 9.16
N TRP A 60 7.36 1.10 8.83
CA TRP A 60 7.37 2.48 8.36
C TRP A 60 8.00 3.42 9.40
N THR A 61 7.49 3.39 10.63
CA THR A 61 7.96 4.30 11.71
C THR A 61 9.42 4.05 12.06
N GLU A 62 9.84 2.79 12.13
CA GLU A 62 11.23 2.41 12.35
C GLU A 62 12.14 2.91 11.22
N ALA A 63 11.76 2.64 9.97
CA ALA A 63 12.53 3.05 8.80
C ALA A 63 12.62 4.59 8.65
N MET A 64 11.57 5.34 9.02
CA MET A 64 11.60 6.81 9.09
C MET A 64 12.55 7.29 10.18
N ARG A 65 12.48 6.69 11.38
CA ARG A 65 13.35 7.04 12.51
C ARG A 65 14.83 6.76 12.20
N GLU A 66 15.14 5.64 11.57
CA GLU A 66 16.50 5.30 11.12
C GLU A 66 17.09 6.35 10.17
N ARG A 67 16.24 7.10 9.43
CA ARG A 67 16.61 8.20 8.54
C ARG A 67 16.55 9.57 9.19
N GLY A 68 16.26 9.63 10.51
CA GLY A 68 16.22 10.85 11.28
C GLY A 68 14.87 11.60 11.24
N TYR A 69 13.80 10.98 10.70
CA TYR A 69 12.45 11.56 10.70
C TYR A 69 11.63 11.04 11.88
N ILE A 70 11.27 11.94 12.81
CA ILE A 70 10.56 11.60 14.04
C ILE A 70 9.25 12.37 14.08
N GLU A 71 8.12 11.65 14.07
CA GLU A 71 6.79 12.24 14.17
C GLU A 71 6.64 13.03 15.47
N GLY A 72 6.12 14.26 15.37
CA GLY A 72 5.99 15.19 16.49
C GLY A 72 7.26 16.00 16.80
N GLN A 73 8.39 15.73 16.15
CA GLN A 73 9.62 16.53 16.27
C GLN A 73 9.91 17.28 14.95
N ASN A 74 10.31 16.54 13.92
CA ASN A 74 10.67 17.09 12.62
C ASN A 74 9.85 16.48 11.47
N LEU A 75 8.80 15.73 11.80
CA LEU A 75 7.86 15.11 10.87
C LEU A 75 6.43 15.28 11.36
N ALA A 76 5.54 15.73 10.47
CA ALA A 76 4.10 15.76 10.66
C ALA A 76 3.43 14.92 9.57
N ILE A 77 2.44 14.09 9.94
CA ILE A 77 1.68 13.25 9.01
C ILE A 77 0.22 13.70 9.02
N GLU A 78 -0.30 14.04 7.84
CA GLU A 78 -1.66 14.50 7.60
C GLU A 78 -2.45 13.44 6.85
N CYS A 79 -3.31 12.68 7.54
CA CYS A 79 -4.07 11.60 6.93
C CYS A 79 -5.45 12.03 6.48
N ARG A 80 -5.88 11.48 5.32
CA ARG A 80 -7.24 11.57 4.81
C ARG A 80 -7.71 10.20 4.39
N TYR A 81 -8.89 9.80 4.81
CA TYR A 81 -9.47 8.47 4.58
C TYR A 81 -10.74 8.61 3.76
N THR A 82 -10.76 8.07 2.54
CA THR A 82 -11.95 8.10 1.69
C THR A 82 -13.01 7.09 2.10
N GLU A 83 -12.65 6.09 2.90
CA GLU A 83 -13.55 5.05 3.42
C GLU A 83 -14.27 4.28 2.30
N GLY A 84 -13.56 4.01 1.20
CA GLY A 84 -14.11 3.36 0.01
C GLY A 84 -14.95 4.28 -0.88
N ARG A 85 -15.18 5.55 -0.48
CA ARG A 85 -15.94 6.54 -1.24
C ARG A 85 -15.00 7.32 -2.15
N SER A 86 -14.97 6.95 -3.43
CA SER A 86 -14.06 7.54 -4.43
C SER A 86 -14.26 9.03 -4.63
N GLU A 87 -15.50 9.52 -4.46
CA GLU A 87 -15.85 10.96 -4.57
C GLU A 87 -15.16 11.84 -3.52
N ARG A 88 -14.70 11.26 -2.41
CA ARG A 88 -13.96 11.99 -1.36
C ARG A 88 -12.49 12.20 -1.71
N ALA A 89 -11.94 11.45 -2.66
CA ALA A 89 -10.51 11.47 -2.94
C ALA A 89 -10.05 12.84 -3.42
N GLN A 90 -10.80 13.48 -4.32
CA GLN A 90 -10.44 14.77 -4.89
C GLN A 90 -10.53 15.93 -3.88
N PRO A 91 -11.59 16.12 -3.09
CA PRO A 91 -11.61 17.10 -2.00
C PRO A 91 -10.44 16.91 -1.01
N PHE A 92 -10.17 15.69 -0.59
CA PHE A 92 -9.09 15.40 0.36
C PHE A 92 -7.70 15.64 -0.23
N ALA A 93 -7.48 15.34 -1.51
CA ALA A 93 -6.24 15.71 -2.18
C ALA A 93 -6.05 17.23 -2.22
N ALA A 94 -7.10 18.01 -2.51
CA ALA A 94 -7.07 19.47 -2.49
C ALA A 94 -6.79 20.03 -1.09
N GLU A 95 -7.33 19.43 -0.04
CA GLU A 95 -6.99 19.79 1.35
C GLU A 95 -5.49 19.60 1.64
N LEU A 96 -4.91 18.45 1.24
CA LEU A 96 -3.48 18.21 1.43
C LEU A 96 -2.62 19.22 0.68
N VAL A 97 -3.02 19.62 -0.53
CA VAL A 97 -2.35 20.71 -1.28
C VAL A 97 -2.45 22.02 -0.54
N THR A 98 -3.61 22.38 0.03
CA THR A 98 -3.83 23.59 0.83
C THR A 98 -2.95 23.60 2.09
N LEU A 99 -2.74 22.45 2.71
CA LEU A 99 -1.85 22.27 3.86
C LEU A 99 -0.35 22.39 3.48
N ARG A 100 -0.04 22.54 2.19
CA ARG A 100 1.34 22.66 1.67
C ARG A 100 2.25 21.54 2.17
N VAL A 101 1.77 20.29 2.02
CA VAL A 101 2.59 19.14 2.37
C VAL A 101 3.82 19.05 1.46
N ASP A 102 4.94 18.54 1.97
CA ASP A 102 6.18 18.37 1.19
C ASP A 102 6.07 17.22 0.18
N LEU A 103 5.24 16.21 0.45
CA LEU A 103 4.86 15.16 -0.48
C LEU A 103 3.52 14.52 -0.09
N ILE A 104 2.87 13.86 -1.04
CA ILE A 104 1.66 13.08 -0.83
C ILE A 104 1.98 11.60 -1.06
N ILE A 105 1.64 10.75 -0.10
CA ILE A 105 1.57 9.30 -0.31
C ILE A 105 0.12 8.96 -0.62
N ALA A 106 -0.12 8.26 -1.72
CA ALA A 106 -1.46 7.86 -2.13
C ALA A 106 -1.50 6.37 -2.45
N ASN A 107 -2.41 5.64 -1.79
CA ASN A 107 -2.59 4.24 -2.08
C ASN A 107 -3.72 4.03 -3.08
N ASN A 108 -3.54 3.06 -3.95
CA ASN A 108 -4.39 2.68 -5.08
C ASN A 108 -4.65 3.77 -6.14
N THR A 109 -5.28 3.37 -7.24
CA THR A 109 -5.43 4.18 -8.45
C THR A 109 -6.23 5.47 -8.22
N ASN A 110 -7.38 5.40 -7.54
CA ASN A 110 -8.29 6.56 -7.39
C ASN A 110 -7.63 7.69 -6.58
N GLN A 111 -6.90 7.34 -5.52
CA GLN A 111 -6.21 8.31 -4.67
C GLN A 111 -5.05 8.96 -5.42
N VAL A 112 -4.28 8.17 -6.19
CA VAL A 112 -3.18 8.71 -7.00
C VAL A 112 -3.71 9.61 -8.11
N GLN A 113 -4.80 9.25 -8.79
CA GLN A 113 -5.46 10.11 -9.79
C GLN A 113 -5.94 11.41 -9.17
N ALA A 114 -6.59 11.36 -8.00
CA ALA A 114 -7.05 12.54 -7.29
C ALA A 114 -5.88 13.46 -6.88
N ALA A 115 -4.80 12.90 -6.33
CA ALA A 115 -3.62 13.66 -5.98
C ALA A 115 -2.97 14.30 -7.24
N LYS A 116 -2.83 13.55 -8.32
CA LYS A 116 -2.29 14.03 -9.60
C LYS A 116 -3.14 15.15 -10.22
N ALA A 117 -4.46 15.07 -10.09
CA ALA A 117 -5.36 16.12 -10.56
C ALA A 117 -5.27 17.39 -9.67
N ALA A 118 -5.00 17.24 -8.38
CA ALA A 118 -4.93 18.36 -7.43
C ALA A 118 -3.60 19.15 -7.52
N THR A 119 -2.51 18.52 -7.95
CA THR A 119 -1.19 19.17 -8.01
C THR A 119 -0.28 18.58 -9.10
N SER A 120 0.48 19.45 -9.76
CA SER A 120 1.57 19.07 -10.68
C SER A 120 2.95 19.27 -10.07
N THR A 121 3.06 19.87 -8.87
CA THR A 121 4.32 20.27 -8.26
C THR A 121 4.67 19.53 -6.98
N ILE A 122 3.67 19.22 -6.15
CA ILE A 122 3.90 18.40 -4.94
C ILE A 122 4.21 16.97 -5.38
N PRO A 123 5.33 16.37 -4.94
CA PRO A 123 5.66 14.98 -5.18
C PRO A 123 4.56 14.03 -4.72
N ILE A 124 4.27 13.01 -5.51
CA ILE A 124 3.32 11.96 -5.17
C ILE A 124 4.04 10.62 -5.19
N VAL A 125 4.04 9.94 -4.05
CA VAL A 125 4.56 8.58 -3.91
C VAL A 125 3.38 7.63 -3.91
N MET A 126 3.22 6.89 -4.99
CA MET A 126 2.13 5.91 -5.12
C MET A 126 2.50 4.59 -4.48
N TRP A 127 1.47 3.87 -4.01
CA TRP A 127 1.55 2.53 -3.49
C TRP A 127 0.24 1.78 -3.78
N GLY A 128 0.32 0.48 -4.07
CA GLY A 128 -0.89 -0.32 -4.30
C GLY A 128 -1.60 0.00 -5.62
N VAL A 129 -0.85 0.40 -6.65
CA VAL A 129 -1.40 0.68 -7.99
C VAL A 129 -1.00 -0.45 -8.93
N ILE A 130 -1.97 -0.94 -9.68
CA ILE A 130 -1.74 -1.91 -10.76
C ILE A 130 -1.73 -1.17 -12.10
N ASP A 131 -0.75 -1.47 -12.96
CA ASP A 131 -0.57 -0.92 -14.31
C ASP A 131 -0.61 0.63 -14.37
N PRO A 132 0.31 1.32 -13.67
CA PRO A 132 0.30 2.78 -13.60
C PRO A 132 0.58 3.47 -14.94
N VAL A 133 1.22 2.78 -15.87
CA VAL A 133 1.53 3.31 -17.22
C VAL A 133 0.25 3.37 -18.04
N ARG A 134 -0.49 2.28 -18.15
CA ARG A 134 -1.75 2.23 -18.92
C ARG A 134 -2.83 3.14 -18.35
N ARG A 135 -2.79 3.38 -17.04
CA ARG A 135 -3.67 4.32 -16.34
C ARG A 135 -3.24 5.79 -16.52
N GLY A 136 -2.16 6.06 -17.25
CA GLY A 136 -1.65 7.41 -17.49
C GLY A 136 -1.14 8.12 -16.22
N LEU A 137 -0.79 7.38 -15.17
CA LEU A 137 -0.25 7.94 -13.94
C LEU A 137 1.21 8.32 -14.12
N VAL A 138 1.96 7.49 -14.83
CA VAL A 138 3.38 7.69 -15.17
C VAL A 138 3.62 7.40 -16.66
N ALA A 139 4.66 8.00 -17.25
CA ALA A 139 5.01 7.78 -18.66
C ALA A 139 5.60 6.38 -18.90
N SER A 140 6.44 5.90 -17.98
CA SER A 140 6.97 4.53 -17.94
C SER A 140 7.40 4.19 -16.52
N LEU A 141 7.62 2.91 -16.22
CA LEU A 141 8.15 2.51 -14.91
C LEU A 141 9.57 3.01 -14.71
N ALA A 142 10.41 2.94 -15.73
CA ALA A 142 11.81 3.37 -15.64
C ALA A 142 11.98 4.89 -15.53
N ARG A 143 11.09 5.67 -16.19
CA ARG A 143 11.10 7.14 -16.19
C ARG A 143 9.66 7.66 -16.07
N PRO A 144 9.17 7.89 -14.83
CA PRO A 144 7.81 8.37 -14.59
C PRO A 144 7.49 9.72 -15.26
N GLY A 145 8.47 10.61 -15.34
CA GLY A 145 8.43 11.83 -16.17
C GLY A 145 7.72 13.05 -15.57
N ALA A 146 6.97 12.89 -14.46
CA ALA A 146 6.24 13.97 -13.80
C ALA A 146 6.42 13.91 -12.29
N ASN A 147 5.42 14.38 -11.52
CA ASN A 147 5.47 14.42 -10.05
C ASN A 147 5.04 13.11 -9.36
N VAL A 148 4.73 12.04 -10.10
CA VAL A 148 4.31 10.74 -9.56
C VAL A 148 5.44 9.73 -9.71
N THR A 149 5.75 8.99 -8.64
CA THR A 149 6.64 7.84 -8.59
C THR A 149 6.21 6.90 -7.47
N GLY A 150 6.98 5.87 -7.15
CA GLY A 150 6.75 5.00 -5.97
C GLY A 150 6.74 3.52 -6.29
N LEU A 151 5.84 2.78 -5.63
CA LEU A 151 5.73 1.34 -5.72
C LEU A 151 4.43 0.96 -6.43
N THR A 152 4.51 0.04 -7.38
CA THR A 152 3.32 -0.60 -7.96
C THR A 152 3.10 -1.96 -7.30
N ASP A 153 1.84 -2.40 -7.24
CA ASP A 153 1.51 -3.79 -6.87
C ASP A 153 1.44 -4.68 -8.11
N ASP A 154 1.79 -4.13 -9.26
CA ASP A 154 1.86 -4.89 -10.50
C ASP A 154 3.03 -5.87 -10.46
N ALA A 155 2.77 -7.06 -9.96
CA ALA A 155 3.69 -8.18 -10.01
C ALA A 155 3.75 -8.81 -11.42
N GLY A 156 3.13 -8.13 -12.40
CA GLY A 156 2.87 -8.70 -13.71
C GLY A 156 1.78 -9.76 -13.65
N LEU A 157 1.28 -10.10 -14.83
CA LEU A 157 0.21 -11.08 -14.95
C LEU A 157 0.64 -12.49 -14.48
N GLY A 158 1.96 -12.76 -14.40
CA GLY A 158 2.51 -14.03 -13.91
C GLY A 158 2.16 -14.35 -12.45
N ILE A 159 1.76 -13.37 -11.63
CA ILE A 159 1.33 -13.63 -10.25
C ILE A 159 0.12 -14.54 -10.18
N LEU A 160 -0.78 -14.47 -11.17
CA LEU A 160 -1.99 -15.29 -11.21
C LEU A 160 -1.67 -16.77 -11.44
N GLY A 161 -0.68 -17.06 -12.27
CA GLY A 161 -0.14 -18.40 -12.43
C GLY A 161 0.41 -18.95 -11.12
N LYS A 162 1.15 -18.10 -10.38
CA LYS A 162 1.65 -18.47 -9.05
C LYS A 162 0.53 -18.71 -8.03
N TYR A 163 -0.54 -17.93 -8.06
CA TYR A 163 -1.72 -18.16 -7.21
C TYR A 163 -2.34 -19.53 -7.52
N LEU A 164 -2.53 -19.85 -8.79
CA LEU A 164 -3.13 -21.11 -9.22
C LEU A 164 -2.23 -22.30 -8.85
N GLN A 165 -0.92 -22.17 -9.07
CA GLN A 165 0.07 -23.17 -8.67
C GLN A 165 0.01 -23.46 -7.16
N LEU A 166 0.10 -22.41 -6.32
CA LEU A 166 0.08 -22.54 -4.87
C LEU A 166 -1.25 -23.12 -4.35
N LEU A 167 -2.37 -22.74 -4.97
CA LEU A 167 -3.68 -23.29 -4.62
C LEU A 167 -3.74 -24.79 -4.99
N LYS A 168 -3.23 -25.18 -6.15
CA LYS A 168 -3.14 -26.59 -6.57
C LYS A 168 -2.20 -27.40 -5.68
N GLU A 169 -1.07 -26.85 -5.25
CA GLU A 169 -0.16 -27.48 -4.27
C GLU A 169 -0.83 -27.68 -2.90
N THR A 170 -1.67 -26.72 -2.49
CA THR A 170 -2.41 -26.78 -1.20
C THR A 170 -3.58 -27.74 -1.26
N VAL A 171 -4.24 -27.86 -2.41
CA VAL A 171 -5.38 -28.78 -2.67
C VAL A 171 -5.03 -29.68 -3.85
N PRO A 172 -4.16 -30.70 -3.67
CA PRO A 172 -3.63 -31.50 -4.77
C PRO A 172 -4.70 -32.27 -5.56
N THR A 173 -5.82 -32.59 -4.92
CA THR A 173 -6.95 -33.30 -5.54
C THR A 173 -7.82 -32.41 -6.42
N ALA A 174 -7.72 -31.06 -6.28
CA ALA A 174 -8.56 -30.15 -7.04
C ALA A 174 -8.29 -30.27 -8.54
N SER A 175 -9.31 -30.65 -9.29
CA SER A 175 -9.32 -30.72 -10.74
C SER A 175 -10.15 -29.59 -11.39
N ARG A 176 -11.03 -28.93 -10.62
CA ARG A 176 -11.87 -27.81 -11.03
C ARG A 176 -11.67 -26.65 -10.06
N ILE A 177 -11.10 -25.57 -10.55
CA ILE A 177 -10.85 -24.37 -9.77
C ILE A 177 -11.66 -23.21 -10.37
N ALA A 178 -12.46 -22.57 -9.51
CA ALA A 178 -13.16 -21.34 -9.88
C ALA A 178 -12.21 -20.15 -9.85
N SER A 179 -12.33 -19.24 -10.81
CA SER A 179 -11.70 -17.92 -10.72
C SER A 179 -12.77 -16.85 -10.57
N LEU A 180 -12.71 -16.11 -9.46
CA LEU A 180 -13.65 -15.05 -9.14
C LEU A 180 -13.11 -13.71 -9.62
N HIS A 181 -13.85 -13.07 -10.52
CA HIS A 181 -13.51 -11.78 -11.14
C HIS A 181 -14.41 -10.68 -10.61
N PRO A 182 -13.86 -9.48 -10.35
CA PRO A 182 -14.64 -8.34 -9.89
C PRO A 182 -15.59 -7.83 -10.99
N PRO A 183 -16.56 -6.97 -10.63
CA PRO A 183 -17.32 -6.19 -11.62
C PRO A 183 -16.39 -5.34 -12.49
N PRO A 184 -16.75 -5.03 -13.73
CA PRO A 184 -16.01 -4.09 -14.56
C PRO A 184 -16.11 -2.69 -13.93
N SER A 185 -15.03 -2.18 -13.37
CA SER A 185 -15.07 -1.01 -12.50
C SER A 185 -14.48 0.27 -13.09
N VAL A 186 -13.55 0.20 -14.04
CA VAL A 186 -12.90 1.40 -14.60
C VAL A 186 -12.44 1.14 -16.04
N PRO A 187 -12.59 2.10 -16.97
CA PRO A 187 -11.93 2.05 -18.27
C PRO A 187 -10.39 1.94 -18.06
N GLY A 188 -9.77 0.90 -18.65
CA GLY A 188 -8.32 0.68 -18.58
C GLY A 188 -7.86 -0.29 -17.48
N GLU A 189 -8.74 -0.87 -16.66
CA GLU A 189 -8.34 -2.08 -15.91
C GLU A 189 -7.99 -3.23 -16.87
N PRO A 190 -7.02 -4.11 -16.51
CA PRO A 190 -6.83 -5.33 -17.26
C PRO A 190 -8.20 -5.97 -17.43
N THR A 191 -8.61 -6.13 -18.69
CA THR A 191 -9.92 -6.72 -18.91
C THR A 191 -9.87 -8.12 -18.30
N SER A 192 -10.99 -8.55 -17.77
CA SER A 192 -11.12 -9.95 -17.33
C SER A 192 -10.64 -10.93 -18.39
N THR A 193 -10.61 -10.53 -19.65
CA THR A 193 -10.14 -11.31 -20.78
C THR A 193 -8.62 -11.56 -20.73
N ASP A 194 -7.82 -10.56 -20.35
CA ASP A 194 -6.36 -10.72 -20.25
C ASP A 194 -6.00 -11.67 -19.10
N TRP A 195 -6.65 -11.49 -17.96
CA TRP A 195 -6.45 -12.33 -16.78
C TRP A 195 -6.96 -13.74 -17.00
N GLN A 196 -8.09 -13.86 -17.69
CA GLN A 196 -8.67 -15.15 -18.03
C GLN A 196 -7.75 -15.95 -18.95
N ARG A 197 -7.22 -15.35 -20.03
CA ARG A 197 -6.29 -16.03 -20.96
C ARG A 197 -5.06 -16.58 -20.26
N LEU A 198 -4.51 -15.82 -19.32
CA LEU A 198 -3.32 -16.23 -18.57
C LEU A 198 -3.63 -17.35 -17.60
N LEU A 199 -4.71 -17.23 -16.84
CA LEU A 199 -5.17 -18.30 -15.97
C LEU A 199 -5.51 -19.58 -16.73
N GLU A 200 -6.13 -19.49 -17.91
CA GLU A 200 -6.42 -20.62 -18.78
C GLU A 200 -5.15 -21.32 -19.30
N ALA A 201 -4.12 -20.53 -19.64
CA ALA A 201 -2.83 -21.10 -20.06
C ALA A 201 -2.17 -21.87 -18.92
N GLU A 202 -2.13 -21.28 -17.74
CA GLU A 202 -1.55 -21.89 -16.55
C GLU A 202 -2.37 -23.10 -16.06
N ALA A 203 -3.69 -23.01 -16.10
CA ALA A 203 -4.59 -24.12 -15.75
C ALA A 203 -4.35 -25.36 -16.63
N ARG A 204 -4.12 -25.14 -17.94
CA ARG A 204 -3.77 -26.26 -18.84
C ARG A 204 -2.45 -26.93 -18.44
N THR A 205 -1.44 -26.15 -18.06
CA THR A 205 -0.14 -26.67 -17.61
C THR A 205 -0.29 -27.49 -16.33
N LEU A 206 -1.16 -27.07 -15.41
CA LEU A 206 -1.41 -27.72 -14.13
C LEU A 206 -2.45 -28.86 -14.21
N GLY A 207 -3.03 -29.13 -15.37
CA GLY A 207 -4.06 -30.15 -15.56
C GLY A 207 -5.38 -29.83 -14.81
N VAL A 208 -5.74 -28.54 -14.70
CA VAL A 208 -6.91 -28.06 -13.98
C VAL A 208 -7.93 -27.45 -14.94
N ALA A 209 -9.22 -27.76 -14.73
CA ALA A 209 -10.32 -27.10 -15.41
C ALA A 209 -10.65 -25.78 -14.69
N LEU A 210 -10.37 -24.65 -15.35
CA LEU A 210 -10.68 -23.34 -14.83
C LEU A 210 -12.14 -22.98 -15.12
N GLN A 211 -12.84 -22.46 -14.10
CA GLN A 211 -14.23 -22.02 -14.18
C GLN A 211 -14.31 -20.52 -13.85
N PRO A 212 -14.39 -19.62 -14.85
CA PRO A 212 -14.45 -18.19 -14.58
C PRO A 212 -15.85 -17.75 -14.15
N TYR A 213 -15.92 -16.98 -13.05
CA TYR A 213 -17.13 -16.34 -12.54
C TYR A 213 -16.90 -14.84 -12.41
N ARG A 214 -17.78 -14.06 -13.05
CA ARG A 214 -17.72 -12.59 -13.00
C ARG A 214 -18.89 -12.05 -12.22
N LEU A 215 -18.59 -11.16 -11.28
CA LEU A 215 -19.59 -10.38 -10.57
C LEU A 215 -20.05 -9.16 -11.40
N GLN A 216 -21.29 -8.76 -11.25
CA GLN A 216 -21.80 -7.47 -11.71
C GLN A 216 -21.85 -6.47 -10.56
N GLY A 217 -22.05 -6.96 -9.32
CA GLY A 217 -22.06 -6.20 -8.10
C GLY A 217 -21.88 -7.07 -6.86
N PRO A 218 -21.88 -6.47 -5.68
CA PRO A 218 -21.74 -7.23 -4.43
C PRO A 218 -22.95 -8.15 -4.15
N GLU A 219 -24.11 -7.86 -4.71
CA GLU A 219 -25.33 -8.67 -4.58
C GLU A 219 -25.20 -10.05 -5.19
N ASP A 220 -24.33 -10.23 -6.18
CA ASP A 220 -24.13 -11.49 -6.87
C ASP A 220 -23.34 -12.53 -6.04
N LEU A 221 -22.66 -12.12 -4.98
CA LEU A 221 -21.70 -12.93 -4.24
C LEU A 221 -22.30 -14.28 -3.82
N GLU A 222 -23.48 -14.32 -3.17
CA GLU A 222 -24.11 -15.57 -2.75
C GLU A 222 -24.47 -16.47 -3.93
N GLY A 223 -25.07 -15.88 -4.98
CA GLY A 223 -25.48 -16.60 -6.18
C GLY A 223 -24.28 -17.23 -6.90
N VAL A 224 -23.17 -16.51 -6.97
CA VAL A 224 -21.94 -16.98 -7.61
C VAL A 224 -21.30 -18.13 -6.80
N PHE A 225 -21.21 -18.02 -5.47
CA PHE A 225 -20.68 -19.12 -4.64
C PHE A 225 -21.57 -20.36 -4.71
N ALA A 226 -22.89 -20.21 -4.74
CA ALA A 226 -23.82 -21.30 -4.95
C ALA A 226 -23.62 -21.95 -6.34
N ALA A 227 -23.41 -21.14 -7.39
CA ALA A 227 -23.14 -21.64 -8.75
C ALA A 227 -21.80 -22.39 -8.84
N MET A 228 -20.75 -21.91 -8.19
CA MET A 228 -19.46 -22.62 -8.08
C MET A 228 -19.63 -24.02 -7.47
N THR A 229 -20.38 -24.10 -6.37
CA THR A 229 -20.64 -25.38 -5.69
C THR A 229 -21.48 -26.32 -6.57
N LYS A 230 -22.51 -25.80 -7.24
CA LYS A 230 -23.31 -26.57 -8.19
C LYS A 230 -22.48 -27.12 -9.36
N ALA A 231 -21.50 -26.31 -9.83
CA ALA A 231 -20.56 -26.71 -10.86
C ALA A 231 -19.38 -27.57 -10.33
N ARG A 232 -19.46 -27.96 -9.05
CA ARG A 232 -18.46 -28.81 -8.36
C ARG A 232 -17.05 -28.19 -8.40
N ALA A 233 -16.94 -26.87 -8.23
CA ALA A 233 -15.65 -26.25 -7.96
C ALA A 233 -15.07 -26.79 -6.65
N GLU A 234 -13.78 -27.09 -6.65
CA GLU A 234 -13.06 -27.73 -5.53
C GLU A 234 -12.16 -26.71 -4.81
N ALA A 235 -11.93 -25.56 -5.44
CA ALA A 235 -11.23 -24.42 -4.86
C ALA A 235 -11.63 -23.15 -5.62
N VAL A 236 -11.32 -21.97 -5.03
CA VAL A 236 -11.56 -20.68 -5.66
C VAL A 236 -10.31 -19.78 -5.58
N LEU A 237 -10.01 -19.09 -6.66
CA LEU A 237 -8.96 -18.10 -6.76
C LEU A 237 -9.60 -16.73 -6.99
N LEU A 238 -9.25 -15.74 -6.13
CA LEU A 238 -9.68 -14.37 -6.29
C LEU A 238 -8.64 -13.59 -7.13
N VAL A 239 -9.11 -12.96 -8.19
CA VAL A 239 -8.28 -12.07 -9.01
C VAL A 239 -8.05 -10.76 -8.24
N PRO A 240 -6.82 -10.22 -8.14
CA PRO A 240 -6.56 -9.01 -7.37
C PRO A 240 -7.46 -7.84 -7.77
N SER A 241 -8.21 -7.27 -6.81
CA SER A 241 -9.08 -6.12 -7.03
C SER A 241 -9.43 -5.42 -5.72
N PRO A 242 -9.47 -4.07 -5.69
CA PRO A 242 -9.97 -3.32 -4.54
C PRO A 242 -11.40 -3.69 -4.13
N PHE A 243 -12.22 -4.15 -5.08
CA PHE A 243 -13.59 -4.61 -4.82
C PHE A 243 -13.62 -5.71 -3.76
N PHE A 244 -12.74 -6.69 -3.85
CA PHE A 244 -12.70 -7.80 -2.88
C PHE A 244 -12.29 -7.35 -1.49
N GLY A 245 -11.38 -6.37 -1.39
CA GLY A 245 -11.01 -5.77 -0.10
C GLY A 245 -12.19 -5.10 0.63
N LEU A 246 -13.10 -4.44 -0.12
CA LEU A 246 -14.31 -3.82 0.44
C LEU A 246 -15.32 -4.86 0.94
N HIS A 247 -15.37 -6.04 0.33
CA HIS A 247 -16.33 -7.10 0.64
C HIS A 247 -15.71 -8.31 1.35
N LYS A 248 -14.48 -8.15 1.84
CA LYS A 248 -13.66 -9.19 2.49
C LYS A 248 -14.42 -10.08 3.48
N PRO A 249 -15.11 -9.58 4.52
CA PRO A 249 -15.76 -10.44 5.51
C PRO A 249 -16.83 -11.34 4.90
N ARG A 250 -17.58 -10.81 3.91
CA ARG A 250 -18.65 -11.56 3.23
C ARG A 250 -18.07 -12.68 2.37
N ILE A 251 -17.01 -12.40 1.61
CA ILE A 251 -16.35 -13.38 0.74
C ILE A 251 -15.72 -14.50 1.56
N ILE A 252 -15.02 -14.16 2.66
CA ILE A 252 -14.43 -15.17 3.56
C ILE A 252 -15.52 -16.03 4.20
N GLY A 253 -16.63 -15.41 4.64
CA GLY A 253 -17.78 -16.12 5.18
C GLY A 253 -18.40 -17.09 4.19
N LEU A 254 -18.58 -16.68 2.92
CA LEU A 254 -19.10 -17.55 1.85
C LEU A 254 -18.13 -18.68 1.52
N ALA A 255 -16.84 -18.42 1.39
CA ALA A 255 -15.84 -19.47 1.17
C ALA A 255 -15.89 -20.53 2.28
N ALA A 256 -16.01 -20.12 3.54
CA ALA A 256 -16.15 -21.01 4.67
C ALA A 256 -17.49 -21.79 4.66
N GLN A 257 -18.61 -21.11 4.39
CA GLN A 257 -19.94 -21.69 4.31
C GLN A 257 -20.03 -22.80 3.26
N TYR A 258 -19.45 -22.56 2.08
CA TYR A 258 -19.43 -23.50 0.97
C TYR A 258 -18.25 -24.48 0.99
N ARG A 259 -17.39 -24.40 2.04
CA ARG A 259 -16.16 -25.22 2.19
C ARG A 259 -15.27 -25.18 0.96
N LEU A 260 -15.11 -24.01 0.37
CA LEU A 260 -14.24 -23.78 -0.79
C LEU A 260 -12.88 -23.26 -0.32
N PRO A 261 -11.81 -24.06 -0.43
CA PRO A 261 -10.43 -23.55 -0.27
C PRO A 261 -10.21 -22.35 -1.17
N ALA A 262 -9.77 -21.22 -0.60
CA ALA A 262 -9.68 -19.97 -1.34
C ALA A 262 -8.27 -19.38 -1.29
N MET A 263 -7.76 -18.95 -2.47
CA MET A 263 -6.54 -18.13 -2.62
C MET A 263 -6.93 -16.67 -2.72
N TYR A 264 -6.38 -15.88 -1.83
CA TYR A 264 -6.60 -14.43 -1.74
C TYR A 264 -5.37 -13.63 -2.17
N PRO A 265 -5.57 -12.42 -2.72
CA PRO A 265 -4.45 -11.56 -3.13
C PRO A 265 -3.79 -10.81 -1.96
N ASP A 266 -4.49 -10.62 -0.84
CA ASP A 266 -4.02 -9.83 0.29
C ASP A 266 -3.75 -10.68 1.53
N ARG A 267 -2.65 -10.38 2.23
CA ARG A 267 -2.29 -10.99 3.52
C ARG A 267 -3.44 -10.94 4.54
N ASP A 268 -4.08 -9.78 4.63
CA ASP A 268 -5.14 -9.54 5.61
C ASP A 268 -6.41 -10.38 5.39
N ASP A 269 -6.58 -10.93 4.18
CA ASP A 269 -7.67 -11.88 3.91
C ASP A 269 -7.43 -13.20 4.64
N ALA A 270 -6.20 -13.72 4.60
CA ALA A 270 -5.85 -14.93 5.32
C ALA A 270 -5.87 -14.71 6.85
N VAL A 271 -5.43 -13.55 7.33
CA VAL A 271 -5.50 -13.18 8.75
C VAL A 271 -6.94 -13.07 9.24
N ALA A 272 -7.85 -12.56 8.41
CA ALA A 272 -9.27 -12.42 8.72
C ALA A 272 -10.06 -13.75 8.69
N GLY A 273 -9.43 -14.85 8.30
CA GLY A 273 -10.06 -16.18 8.27
C GLY A 273 -10.07 -16.88 6.92
N GLY A 274 -9.56 -16.25 5.86
CA GLY A 274 -9.31 -16.89 4.57
C GLY A 274 -8.28 -18.02 4.70
N LEU A 275 -8.28 -18.99 3.76
CA LEU A 275 -7.36 -20.13 3.82
C LEU A 275 -5.91 -19.70 3.59
N MET A 276 -5.67 -19.03 2.48
CA MET A 276 -4.32 -18.69 2.07
C MET A 276 -4.26 -17.39 1.25
N ALA A 277 -3.15 -16.69 1.37
CA ALA A 277 -2.84 -15.51 0.56
C ALA A 277 -1.39 -15.56 0.09
N TYR A 278 -1.12 -15.01 -1.09
CA TYR A 278 0.23 -14.79 -1.59
C TYR A 278 0.33 -13.32 -2.00
N ALA A 279 1.05 -12.55 -1.22
CA ALA A 279 1.05 -11.08 -1.29
C ALA A 279 2.47 -10.52 -1.14
N PRO A 280 2.72 -9.28 -1.63
CA PRO A 280 3.96 -8.58 -1.35
C PRO A 280 4.26 -8.52 0.15
N ASP A 281 5.55 -8.60 0.51
CA ASP A 281 5.96 -8.44 1.90
C ASP A 281 5.73 -7.00 2.36
N GLU A 282 4.77 -6.80 3.27
CA GLU A 282 4.40 -5.48 3.80
C GLU A 282 5.57 -4.77 4.48
N LEU A 283 6.45 -5.51 5.16
CA LEU A 283 7.59 -4.91 5.87
C LEU A 283 8.64 -4.40 4.87
N ALA A 284 8.92 -5.19 3.83
CA ALA A 284 9.78 -4.77 2.74
C ALA A 284 9.18 -3.58 2.00
N THR A 285 7.87 -3.63 1.69
CA THR A 285 7.14 -2.53 1.04
C THR A 285 7.21 -1.24 1.85
N ALA A 286 6.99 -1.30 3.17
CA ALA A 286 7.08 -0.13 4.05
C ALA A 286 8.48 0.51 4.02
N ARG A 287 9.54 -0.30 4.11
CA ARG A 287 10.93 0.19 4.06
C ARG A 287 11.28 0.80 2.69
N ARG A 288 10.81 0.20 1.60
CA ARG A 288 11.03 0.72 0.24
C ARG A 288 10.27 2.04 0.03
N LEU A 289 9.03 2.14 0.51
CA LEU A 289 8.24 3.37 0.45
C LEU A 289 8.94 4.51 1.20
N VAL A 290 9.49 4.23 2.40
CA VAL A 290 10.29 5.19 3.16
C VAL A 290 11.55 5.62 2.40
N ALA A 291 12.20 4.72 1.66
CA ALA A 291 13.36 5.08 0.84
C ALA A 291 13.01 6.09 -0.26
N TYR A 292 11.82 5.99 -0.87
CA TYR A 292 11.31 7.00 -1.81
C TYR A 292 11.05 8.33 -1.13
N VAL A 293 10.38 8.30 0.02
CA VAL A 293 10.10 9.50 0.82
C VAL A 293 11.40 10.22 1.18
N ASP A 294 12.39 9.52 1.72
CA ASP A 294 13.69 10.08 2.09
C ASP A 294 14.40 10.75 0.91
N ARG A 295 14.48 10.07 -0.24
CA ARG A 295 15.09 10.63 -1.45
C ARG A 295 14.40 11.91 -1.92
N ILE A 296 13.06 11.93 -1.90
CA ILE A 296 12.27 13.10 -2.31
C ILE A 296 12.44 14.25 -1.32
N LEU A 297 12.38 14.01 -0.01
CA LEU A 297 12.58 15.03 1.00
C LEU A 297 14.01 15.62 0.98
N LYS A 298 14.98 14.86 0.46
CA LYS A 298 16.36 15.30 0.17
C LYS A 298 16.52 15.95 -1.21
N GLY A 299 15.43 16.16 -1.96
CA GLY A 299 15.44 16.94 -3.21
C GLY A 299 15.48 16.11 -4.50
N ALA A 300 15.38 14.78 -4.43
CA ALA A 300 15.26 13.98 -5.65
C ALA A 300 13.93 14.25 -6.35
N LYS A 301 13.97 14.34 -7.69
CA LYS A 301 12.78 14.60 -8.50
C LYS A 301 12.00 13.31 -8.73
N PRO A 302 10.69 13.26 -8.43
CA PRO A 302 9.87 12.07 -8.62
C PRO A 302 9.95 11.48 -10.06
N GLY A 303 9.94 12.34 -11.06
CA GLY A 303 9.99 11.93 -12.47
C GLY A 303 11.29 11.24 -12.91
N GLU A 304 12.35 11.32 -12.10
CA GLU A 304 13.64 10.66 -12.31
C GLU A 304 13.79 9.38 -11.46
N LEU A 305 12.88 9.14 -10.51
CA LEU A 305 12.87 7.95 -9.66
C LEU A 305 12.02 6.85 -10.31
N PRO A 306 12.62 5.71 -10.72
CA PRO A 306 11.84 4.62 -11.32
C PRO A 306 10.71 4.15 -10.41
N VAL A 307 9.59 3.75 -10.99
CA VAL A 307 8.54 3.01 -10.27
C VAL A 307 9.01 1.57 -10.08
N GLU A 308 9.00 1.09 -8.84
CA GLU A 308 9.44 -0.25 -8.52
C GLU A 308 8.27 -1.23 -8.42
N GLN A 309 8.48 -2.43 -8.94
CA GLN A 309 7.59 -3.58 -8.77
C GLN A 309 7.96 -4.36 -7.51
N PRO A 310 7.02 -5.06 -6.86
CA PRO A 310 7.33 -5.91 -5.71
C PRO A 310 8.23 -7.06 -6.15
N THR A 311 9.28 -7.32 -5.36
CA THR A 311 10.24 -8.41 -5.60
C THR A 311 10.20 -9.47 -4.50
N GLU A 312 9.59 -9.14 -3.36
CA GLU A 312 9.48 -10.01 -2.20
C GLU A 312 8.02 -10.32 -1.92
N PHE A 313 7.68 -11.61 -1.91
CA PHE A 313 6.34 -12.09 -1.66
C PHE A 313 6.33 -13.10 -0.52
N LYS A 314 5.23 -13.16 0.21
CA LYS A 314 5.01 -14.13 1.28
C LYS A 314 3.75 -14.95 1.02
N LEU A 315 3.88 -16.25 1.22
CA LEU A 315 2.74 -17.16 1.34
C LEU A 315 2.27 -17.17 2.80
N ILE A 316 1.02 -16.83 3.01
CA ILE A 316 0.36 -16.83 4.31
C ILE A 316 -0.67 -17.96 4.31
N LEU A 317 -0.60 -18.85 5.29
CA LEU A 317 -1.54 -19.96 5.46
C LEU A 317 -2.25 -19.84 6.79
N ASN A 318 -3.58 -19.93 6.79
CA ASN A 318 -4.39 -19.97 7.99
C ASN A 318 -4.66 -21.44 8.40
N PHE A 319 -3.85 -21.96 9.30
CA PHE A 319 -3.98 -23.35 9.77
C PHE A 319 -5.29 -23.65 10.49
N LYS A 320 -5.94 -22.64 11.11
CA LYS A 320 -7.27 -22.80 11.71
C LYS A 320 -8.31 -23.08 10.63
N THR A 321 -8.27 -22.33 9.54
CA THR A 321 -9.17 -22.48 8.40
C THR A 321 -8.87 -23.79 7.66
N ALA A 322 -7.59 -24.12 7.47
CA ALA A 322 -7.19 -25.36 6.82
C ALA A 322 -7.70 -26.63 7.55
N LYS A 323 -7.81 -26.58 8.88
CA LYS A 323 -8.35 -27.70 9.68
C LYS A 323 -9.89 -27.79 9.62
N ALA A 324 -10.56 -26.71 9.25
CA ALA A 324 -12.02 -26.65 9.18
C ALA A 324 -12.59 -27.02 7.81
N LEU A 325 -11.77 -26.93 6.74
CA LEU A 325 -12.11 -27.32 5.37
C LEU A 325 -11.94 -28.80 5.15
#